data_a62a4a0b5ff6d4aa05bbda4dfa18e41e
#
_entry.id   a62a4a0b5ff6d4aa05bbda4dfa18e41e
#
_cell.length_a   1.000
_cell.length_b   1.000
_cell.length_c   1.000
_cell.angle_alpha   90.00
_cell.angle_beta   90.00
_cell.angle_gamma   90.00
#
_symmetry.space_group_name_H-M   'P 1'
#
loop_
_entity.id
_entity.type
_entity.pdbx_description
1 polymer ?
#
loop_
_entity_poly.entity_id
_entity_poly.type
_entity_poly.pdbx_seq_one_letter_code
_entity_poly.pdbx_strand_id
1 'polypeptide(L)'
;TMGGQGGGIAETREELIEVVAGGIAASPIGQVLVEESVIGWGEFELEVMRDRNDNVVIICSIENVDPMGVHTGDSITVAPAQSLPDPVYQELRDIAIKVIREVGVETGGSNVQFAVNPADGEIAVIEMNPRVSRSSALASKATGFPIAKMAAKLPPLPVGPGPAGASASPSSSPAGSCCAR
;
A
#
# COMPACT_ATOMS: atom_id res chain seq x y z
N THR A 1 8.59 0.37 14.50
CA THR A 1 9.87 0.36 13.76
C THR A 1 9.85 -0.74 12.71
N MET A 2 10.70 -0.65 11.71
CA MET A 2 10.87 -1.74 10.74
C MET A 2 11.22 -3.05 11.48
N GLY A 3 10.51 -4.15 11.17
CA GLY A 3 10.64 -5.42 11.89
C GLY A 3 9.68 -5.62 13.06
N GLY A 4 8.68 -4.75 13.21
CA GLY A 4 7.60 -4.92 14.20
C GLY A 4 7.96 -4.57 15.65
N GLN A 5 9.19 -4.12 15.91
CA GLN A 5 9.59 -3.73 17.26
C GLN A 5 8.83 -2.48 17.72
N GLY A 6 8.19 -2.55 18.87
CA GLY A 6 7.39 -1.46 19.44
C GLY A 6 5.97 -1.33 18.87
N GLY A 7 5.57 -2.24 17.96
CA GLY A 7 4.17 -2.38 17.53
C GLY A 7 3.41 -3.34 18.43
N GLY A 8 2.09 -3.22 18.45
CA GLY A 8 1.21 -4.11 19.19
C GLY A 8 -0.26 -3.81 18.95
N ILE A 9 -1.10 -4.69 19.41
CA ILE A 9 -2.56 -4.59 19.34
C ILE A 9 -3.06 -4.47 20.76
N ALA A 10 -4.08 -3.66 20.97
CA ALA A 10 -4.73 -3.47 22.25
C ALA A 10 -6.24 -3.64 22.10
N GLU A 11 -6.84 -4.46 22.93
CA GLU A 11 -8.29 -4.65 23.01
C GLU A 11 -8.90 -3.85 24.16
N THR A 12 -8.07 -3.46 25.13
CA THR A 12 -8.48 -2.69 26.30
C THR A 12 -7.69 -1.39 26.40
N ARG A 13 -8.22 -0.45 27.19
CA ARG A 13 -7.54 0.82 27.42
C ARG A 13 -6.21 0.64 28.17
N GLU A 14 -6.15 -0.30 29.08
CA GLU A 14 -4.97 -0.63 29.88
C GLU A 14 -3.86 -1.16 28.96
N GLU A 15 -4.20 -2.11 28.09
CA GLU A 15 -3.28 -2.64 27.09
C GLU A 15 -2.79 -1.54 26.12
N LEU A 16 -3.71 -0.65 25.71
CA LEU A 16 -3.34 0.47 24.83
C LEU A 16 -2.26 1.35 25.46
N ILE A 17 -2.40 1.65 26.76
CA ILE A 17 -1.41 2.46 27.49
C ILE A 17 -0.05 1.77 27.52
N GLU A 18 -0.01 0.46 27.78
CA GLU A 18 1.23 -0.32 27.82
C GLU A 18 1.89 -0.41 26.43
N VAL A 19 1.12 -0.73 25.40
CA VAL A 19 1.61 -0.85 24.01
C VAL A 19 2.13 0.50 23.50
N VAL A 20 1.39 1.57 23.75
CA VAL A 20 1.81 2.93 23.35
C VAL A 20 3.09 3.35 24.08
N ALA A 21 3.19 3.09 25.38
CA ALA A 21 4.39 3.40 26.16
C ALA A 21 5.62 2.64 25.62
N GLY A 22 5.45 1.35 25.33
CA GLY A 22 6.50 0.52 24.71
C GLY A 22 6.88 1.01 23.30
N GLY A 23 5.89 1.38 22.51
CA GLY A 23 6.09 1.95 21.17
C GLY A 23 6.85 3.27 21.19
N ILE A 24 6.50 4.19 22.09
CA ILE A 24 7.20 5.46 22.28
C ILE A 24 8.66 5.23 22.67
N ALA A 25 8.91 4.30 23.61
CA ALA A 25 10.25 3.97 24.07
C ALA A 25 11.11 3.35 22.94
N ALA A 26 10.51 2.58 22.04
CA ALA A 26 11.18 1.97 20.90
C ALA A 26 11.35 2.93 19.71
N SER A 27 10.59 4.02 19.67
CA SER A 27 10.58 4.97 18.56
C SER A 27 11.79 5.93 18.65
N PRO A 28 12.63 6.04 17.60
CA PRO A 28 13.75 6.98 17.58
C PRO A 28 13.34 8.45 17.70
N ILE A 29 12.10 8.76 17.33
CA ILE A 29 11.54 10.13 17.33
C ILE A 29 10.50 10.34 18.44
N GLY A 30 10.26 9.33 19.31
CA GLY A 30 9.32 9.41 20.42
C GLY A 30 7.85 9.54 19.97
N GLN A 31 7.49 9.02 18.79
CA GLN A 31 6.14 9.06 18.24
C GLN A 31 5.65 7.67 17.85
N VAL A 32 4.35 7.44 17.98
CA VAL A 32 3.66 6.23 17.54
C VAL A 32 2.43 6.63 16.73
N LEU A 33 2.04 5.77 15.79
CA LEU A 33 0.77 5.85 15.09
C LEU A 33 -0.20 4.90 15.81
N VAL A 34 -1.41 5.37 16.05
CA VAL A 34 -2.52 4.56 16.59
C VAL A 34 -3.60 4.51 15.54
N GLU A 35 -4.00 3.31 15.16
CA GLU A 35 -4.97 3.07 14.09
C GLU A 35 -6.06 2.11 14.58
N GLU A 36 -7.22 2.18 13.96
CA GLU A 36 -8.26 1.18 14.13
C GLU A 36 -7.81 -0.15 13.53
N SER A 37 -8.08 -1.26 14.22
CA SER A 37 -7.67 -2.58 13.78
C SER A 37 -8.61 -3.13 12.72
N VAL A 38 -8.05 -3.57 11.62
CA VAL A 38 -8.76 -4.28 10.53
C VAL A 38 -8.39 -5.77 10.49
N ILE A 39 -7.93 -6.32 11.62
CA ILE A 39 -7.60 -7.74 11.72
C ILE A 39 -8.81 -8.59 11.36
N GLY A 40 -8.59 -9.64 10.57
CA GLY A 40 -9.64 -10.53 10.10
C GLY A 40 -10.37 -10.06 8.85
N TRP A 41 -10.11 -8.84 8.36
CA TRP A 41 -10.63 -8.40 7.06
C TRP A 41 -9.88 -9.09 5.93
N GLY A 42 -10.51 -9.20 4.77
CA GLY A 42 -9.86 -9.72 3.57
C GLY A 42 -8.82 -8.71 3.05
N GLU A 43 -7.64 -9.21 2.64
CA GLU A 43 -6.58 -8.37 2.10
C GLU A 43 -6.54 -8.48 0.57
N PHE A 44 -6.66 -7.34 -0.11
CA PHE A 44 -6.63 -7.24 -1.56
C PHE A 44 -5.64 -6.18 -2.02
N GLU A 45 -5.06 -6.41 -3.19
CA GLU A 45 -4.13 -5.45 -3.79
C GLU A 45 -4.52 -5.20 -5.25
N LEU A 46 -4.30 -3.99 -5.73
CA LEU A 46 -4.40 -3.66 -7.15
C LEU A 46 -3.05 -3.19 -7.68
N GLU A 47 -2.60 -3.82 -8.75
CA GLU A 47 -1.47 -3.33 -9.53
C GLU A 47 -1.97 -2.30 -10.55
N VAL A 48 -1.52 -1.08 -10.39
CA VAL A 48 -2.00 0.09 -11.13
C VAL A 48 -0.86 0.75 -11.88
N MET A 49 -1.13 1.25 -13.06
CA MET A 49 -0.17 2.05 -13.83
C MET A 49 -0.84 3.32 -14.32
N ARG A 50 -0.14 4.45 -14.24
CA ARG A 50 -0.59 5.75 -14.73
C ARG A 50 0.49 6.39 -15.58
N ASP A 51 0.09 7.07 -16.63
CA ASP A 51 0.97 7.89 -17.48
C ASP A 51 0.72 9.40 -17.25
N ARG A 52 1.54 10.23 -17.89
CA ARG A 52 1.45 11.69 -17.82
C ARG A 52 0.17 12.29 -18.40
N ASN A 53 -0.49 11.56 -19.29
CA ASN A 53 -1.74 11.98 -19.91
C ASN A 53 -2.95 11.58 -19.08
N ASP A 54 -2.72 11.12 -17.84
CA ASP A 54 -3.74 10.61 -16.92
C ASP A 54 -4.46 9.34 -17.42
N ASN A 55 -3.84 8.58 -18.30
CA ASN A 55 -4.32 7.25 -18.62
C ASN A 55 -3.97 6.31 -17.46
N VAL A 56 -5.00 5.73 -16.85
CA VAL A 56 -4.84 4.81 -15.72
C VAL A 56 -5.28 3.42 -16.14
N VAL A 57 -4.46 2.42 -15.83
CA VAL A 57 -4.75 1.01 -16.09
C VAL A 57 -4.65 0.23 -14.79
N ILE A 58 -5.71 -0.48 -14.44
CA ILE A 58 -5.67 -1.52 -13.40
C ILE A 58 -5.26 -2.81 -14.10
N ILE A 59 -4.06 -3.27 -13.80
CA ILE A 59 -3.44 -4.39 -14.52
C ILE A 59 -3.95 -5.72 -13.98
N CYS A 60 -4.02 -5.84 -12.66
CA CYS A 60 -4.41 -7.07 -11.99
C CYS A 60 -4.93 -6.79 -10.58
N SER A 61 -5.92 -7.56 -10.15
CA SER A 61 -6.26 -7.72 -8.75
C SER A 61 -5.49 -8.87 -8.15
N ILE A 62 -5.14 -8.75 -6.88
CA ILE A 62 -4.40 -9.76 -6.13
C ILE A 62 -5.12 -9.95 -4.80
N GLU A 63 -5.19 -11.18 -4.36
CA GLU A 63 -5.78 -11.57 -3.09
C GLU A 63 -4.74 -12.28 -2.23
N ASN A 64 -4.64 -11.87 -0.98
CA ASN A 64 -3.94 -12.62 0.06
C ASN A 64 -4.96 -13.53 0.75
N VAL A 65 -4.73 -14.84 0.69
CA VAL A 65 -5.69 -15.84 1.20
C VAL A 65 -5.83 -15.76 2.71
N ASP A 66 -4.75 -15.41 3.40
CA ASP A 66 -4.78 -15.16 4.83
C ASP A 66 -5.34 -13.76 5.10
N PRO A 67 -6.18 -13.60 6.14
CA PRO A 67 -6.77 -12.31 6.46
C PRO A 67 -5.74 -11.32 6.98
N MET A 68 -6.13 -10.04 7.02
CA MET A 68 -5.34 -8.97 7.63
C MET A 68 -4.86 -9.37 9.02
N GLY A 69 -3.59 -9.08 9.30
CA GLY A 69 -2.87 -9.48 10.52
C GLY A 69 -1.78 -10.54 10.26
N VAL A 70 -1.88 -11.30 9.16
CA VAL A 70 -0.78 -12.13 8.65
C VAL A 70 0.09 -11.30 7.71
N HIS A 71 1.41 -11.42 7.83
CA HIS A 71 2.30 -10.64 6.97
C HIS A 71 2.17 -11.09 5.50
N THR A 72 2.00 -10.14 4.59
CA THR A 72 1.87 -10.37 3.15
C THR A 72 2.95 -11.32 2.58
N GLY A 73 4.17 -11.26 3.12
CA GLY A 73 5.28 -12.13 2.73
C GLY A 73 5.12 -13.60 3.16
N ASP A 74 4.25 -13.88 4.12
CA ASP A 74 4.00 -15.18 4.72
C ASP A 74 2.63 -15.77 4.29
N SER A 75 1.84 -14.97 3.56
CA SER A 75 0.52 -15.34 3.04
C SER A 75 0.60 -15.98 1.66
N ILE A 76 -0.37 -16.84 1.36
CA ILE A 76 -0.61 -17.35 0.00
C ILE A 76 -1.25 -16.24 -0.81
N THR A 77 -0.58 -15.85 -1.89
CA THR A 77 -1.03 -14.77 -2.77
C THR A 77 -1.52 -15.32 -4.10
N VAL A 78 -2.74 -14.92 -4.50
CA VAL A 78 -3.39 -15.38 -5.74
C VAL A 78 -3.66 -14.18 -6.66
N ALA A 79 -3.36 -14.35 -7.94
CA ALA A 79 -3.63 -13.36 -8.98
C ALA A 79 -4.27 -14.03 -10.22
N PRO A 80 -5.42 -13.53 -10.73
CA PRO A 80 -6.25 -12.47 -10.15
C PRO A 80 -6.98 -12.91 -8.86
N ALA A 81 -7.52 -11.95 -8.10
CA ALA A 81 -8.35 -12.21 -6.92
C ALA A 81 -9.52 -13.13 -7.28
N GLN A 82 -9.85 -14.08 -6.40
CA GLN A 82 -10.83 -15.13 -6.65
C GLN A 82 -12.14 -14.93 -5.89
N SER A 83 -12.08 -14.33 -4.70
CA SER A 83 -13.23 -14.19 -3.80
C SER A 83 -13.91 -12.82 -3.87
N LEU A 84 -13.32 -11.85 -4.61
CA LEU A 84 -13.77 -10.47 -4.66
C LEU A 84 -15.03 -10.32 -5.55
N PRO A 85 -16.19 -9.90 -5.00
CA PRO A 85 -17.39 -9.65 -5.80
C PRO A 85 -17.19 -8.50 -6.78
N ASP A 86 -17.79 -8.58 -7.97
CA ASP A 86 -17.67 -7.54 -9.00
C ASP A 86 -17.97 -6.11 -8.53
N PRO A 87 -19.05 -5.84 -7.75
CA PRO A 87 -19.31 -4.49 -7.26
C PRO A 87 -18.17 -3.94 -6.40
N VAL A 88 -17.66 -4.75 -5.48
CA VAL A 88 -16.55 -4.38 -4.61
C VAL A 88 -15.28 -4.18 -5.42
N TYR A 89 -15.01 -5.04 -6.39
CA TYR A 89 -13.87 -4.88 -7.30
C TYR A 89 -13.92 -3.55 -8.08
N GLN A 90 -15.09 -3.16 -8.58
CA GLN A 90 -15.24 -1.86 -9.26
C GLN A 90 -14.98 -0.69 -8.29
N GLU A 91 -15.45 -0.79 -7.06
CA GLU A 91 -15.21 0.23 -6.04
C GLU A 91 -13.71 0.34 -5.69
N LEU A 92 -13.03 -0.78 -5.50
CA LEU A 92 -11.57 -0.79 -5.30
C LEU A 92 -10.83 -0.13 -6.45
N ARG A 93 -11.25 -0.36 -7.70
CA ARG A 93 -10.67 0.28 -8.89
C ARG A 93 -10.85 1.79 -8.87
N ASP A 94 -12.05 2.25 -8.55
CA ASP A 94 -12.35 3.69 -8.49
C ASP A 94 -11.55 4.37 -7.37
N ILE A 95 -11.42 3.71 -6.22
CA ILE A 95 -10.59 4.20 -5.12
C ILE A 95 -9.11 4.23 -5.53
N ALA A 96 -8.59 3.15 -6.13
CA ALA A 96 -7.19 3.09 -6.57
C ALA A 96 -6.85 4.21 -7.57
N ILE A 97 -7.76 4.51 -8.50
CA ILE A 97 -7.60 5.62 -9.45
C ILE A 97 -7.56 6.98 -8.74
N LYS A 98 -8.40 7.19 -7.74
CA LYS A 98 -8.37 8.40 -6.92
C LYS A 98 -7.07 8.52 -6.13
N VAL A 99 -6.65 7.42 -5.48
CA VAL A 99 -5.43 7.37 -4.68
C VAL A 99 -4.19 7.69 -5.51
N ILE A 100 -4.02 7.06 -6.69
CA ILE A 100 -2.84 7.30 -7.54
C ILE A 100 -2.77 8.73 -8.06
N ARG A 101 -3.92 9.36 -8.29
CA ARG A 101 -4.02 10.76 -8.69
C ARG A 101 -3.68 11.71 -7.54
N GLU A 102 -4.22 11.44 -6.36
CA GLU A 102 -4.00 12.28 -5.16
C GLU A 102 -2.55 12.24 -4.70
N VAL A 103 -1.92 11.06 -4.71
CA VAL A 103 -0.50 10.90 -4.41
C VAL A 103 0.39 11.56 -5.48
N GLY A 104 -0.14 11.77 -6.69
CA GLY A 104 0.58 12.46 -7.77
C GLY A 104 1.57 11.57 -8.51
N VAL A 105 1.37 10.25 -8.53
CA VAL A 105 2.19 9.35 -9.36
C VAL A 105 1.78 9.52 -10.81
N GLU A 106 2.66 10.09 -11.61
CA GLU A 106 2.41 10.38 -13.02
C GLU A 106 3.08 9.40 -13.99
N THR A 107 4.01 8.60 -13.48
CA THR A 107 4.74 7.65 -14.32
C THR A 107 5.10 6.40 -13.53
N GLY A 108 4.73 5.25 -14.05
CA GLY A 108 5.16 3.97 -13.50
C GLY A 108 4.06 3.14 -12.88
N GLY A 109 4.47 2.03 -12.30
CA GLY A 109 3.60 1.10 -11.62
C GLY A 109 3.48 1.42 -10.13
N SER A 110 2.32 1.15 -9.58
CA SER A 110 2.02 1.30 -8.16
C SER A 110 1.21 0.12 -7.69
N ASN A 111 1.37 -0.21 -6.43
CA ASN A 111 0.58 -1.21 -5.74
C ASN A 111 -0.28 -0.50 -4.68
N VAL A 112 -1.59 -0.69 -4.73
CA VAL A 112 -2.54 -0.16 -3.74
C VAL A 112 -3.11 -1.32 -2.96
N GLN A 113 -3.01 -1.26 -1.64
CA GLN A 113 -3.46 -2.32 -0.73
C GLN A 113 -4.73 -1.89 -0.01
N PHE A 114 -5.66 -2.84 0.11
CA PHE A 114 -6.98 -2.65 0.68
C PHE A 114 -7.28 -3.72 1.71
N ALA A 115 -8.00 -3.34 2.75
CA ALA A 115 -8.74 -4.26 3.60
C ALA A 115 -10.23 -4.16 3.26
N VAL A 116 -10.90 -5.29 3.16
CA VAL A 116 -12.34 -5.36 2.91
C VAL A 116 -12.99 -6.16 4.03
N ASN A 117 -13.94 -5.54 4.72
CA ASN A 117 -14.69 -6.19 5.78
C ASN A 117 -15.60 -7.28 5.21
N PRO A 118 -15.44 -8.56 5.58
CA PRO A 118 -16.26 -9.63 5.04
C PRO A 118 -17.71 -9.59 5.51
N ALA A 119 -18.04 -8.82 6.56
CA ALA A 119 -19.38 -8.75 7.14
C ALA A 119 -20.31 -7.78 6.39
N ASP A 120 -19.80 -6.64 5.93
CA ASP A 120 -20.60 -5.56 5.35
C ASP A 120 -20.01 -4.97 4.06
N GLY A 121 -18.78 -5.36 3.70
CA GLY A 121 -18.08 -4.88 2.52
C GLY A 121 -17.41 -3.52 2.69
N GLU A 122 -17.29 -2.99 3.92
CA GLU A 122 -16.55 -1.77 4.19
C GLU A 122 -15.10 -1.89 3.67
N ILE A 123 -14.62 -0.82 3.03
CA ILE A 123 -13.29 -0.78 2.41
C ILE A 123 -12.40 0.22 3.14
N ALA A 124 -11.22 -0.24 3.54
CA ALA A 124 -10.14 0.62 4.01
C ALA A 124 -8.95 0.58 3.05
N VAL A 125 -8.41 1.74 2.72
CA VAL A 125 -7.12 1.83 2.02
C VAL A 125 -6.02 1.69 3.05
N ILE A 126 -5.18 0.68 2.91
CA ILE A 126 -4.09 0.42 3.86
C ILE A 126 -2.85 1.23 3.50
N GLU A 127 -2.37 1.06 2.27
CA GLU A 127 -1.21 1.81 1.77
C GLU A 127 -1.17 1.84 0.25
N MET A 128 -0.38 2.77 -0.29
CA MET A 128 0.02 2.78 -1.67
C MET A 128 1.54 2.77 -1.77
N ASN A 129 2.06 1.85 -2.55
CA ASN A 129 3.48 1.72 -2.84
C ASN A 129 3.78 2.18 -4.27
N PRO A 130 4.33 3.41 -4.47
CA PRO A 130 4.59 3.95 -5.81
C PRO A 130 5.87 3.35 -6.42
N ARG A 131 5.89 2.06 -6.57
CA ARG A 131 7.02 1.28 -7.11
C ARG A 131 6.53 -0.04 -7.68
N VAL A 132 7.36 -0.65 -8.53
CA VAL A 132 7.22 -2.06 -8.91
C VAL A 132 7.65 -2.93 -7.73
N SER A 133 6.91 -4.00 -7.47
CA SER A 133 7.07 -4.87 -6.30
C SER A 133 7.12 -6.35 -6.68
N ARG A 134 7.16 -7.22 -5.67
CA ARG A 134 7.05 -8.69 -5.87
C ARG A 134 5.68 -9.07 -6.43
N SER A 135 4.62 -8.42 -5.96
CA SER A 135 3.26 -8.60 -6.47
C SER A 135 3.13 -8.19 -7.94
N SER A 136 3.88 -7.17 -8.38
CA SER A 136 3.95 -6.80 -9.81
C SER A 136 4.53 -7.91 -10.68
N ALA A 137 5.48 -8.68 -10.16
CA ALA A 137 6.03 -9.84 -10.87
C ALA A 137 4.99 -10.97 -11.00
N LEU A 138 4.23 -11.25 -9.94
CA LEU A 138 3.13 -12.21 -9.96
C LEU A 138 2.05 -11.77 -10.95
N ALA A 139 1.60 -10.51 -10.86
CA ALA A 139 0.61 -9.92 -11.76
C ALA A 139 1.07 -9.97 -13.23
N SER A 140 2.34 -9.66 -13.49
CA SER A 140 2.90 -9.75 -14.84
C SER A 140 2.86 -11.18 -15.39
N LYS A 141 3.11 -12.17 -14.54
CA LYS A 141 3.05 -13.58 -14.93
C LYS A 141 1.61 -14.03 -15.17
N ALA A 142 0.68 -13.61 -14.31
CA ALA A 142 -0.72 -13.98 -14.40
C ALA A 142 -1.42 -13.38 -15.63
N THR A 143 -1.11 -12.13 -15.96
CA THR A 143 -1.78 -11.38 -17.04
C THR A 143 -1.03 -11.40 -18.37
N GLY A 144 0.26 -11.74 -18.36
CA GLY A 144 1.14 -11.56 -19.52
C GLY A 144 1.57 -10.09 -19.75
N PHE A 145 1.12 -9.15 -18.93
CA PHE A 145 1.47 -7.74 -19.05
C PHE A 145 2.79 -7.44 -18.34
N PRO A 146 3.85 -7.01 -19.06
CA PRO A 146 5.18 -6.85 -18.48
C PRO A 146 5.32 -5.53 -17.70
N ILE A 147 4.80 -5.46 -16.49
CA ILE A 147 4.69 -4.25 -15.66
C ILE A 147 6.01 -3.50 -15.56
N ALA A 148 7.10 -4.17 -15.16
CA ALA A 148 8.39 -3.53 -14.97
C ALA A 148 8.95 -2.94 -16.29
N LYS A 149 8.78 -3.66 -17.41
CA LYS A 149 9.20 -3.18 -18.73
C LYS A 149 8.39 -1.98 -19.17
N MET A 150 7.09 -1.97 -18.91
CA MET A 150 6.22 -0.84 -19.26
C MET A 150 6.51 0.36 -18.37
N ALA A 151 6.66 0.15 -17.04
CA ALA A 151 7.04 1.21 -16.11
C ALA A 151 8.37 1.90 -16.52
N ALA A 152 9.36 1.12 -16.93
CA ALA A 152 10.64 1.65 -17.40
C ALA A 152 10.55 2.43 -18.74
N LYS A 153 9.51 2.20 -19.52
CA LYS A 153 9.27 2.93 -20.78
C LYS A 153 8.48 4.23 -20.59
N LEU A 154 7.78 4.38 -19.48
CA LEU A 154 7.13 5.64 -19.17
C LEU A 154 8.22 6.67 -18.83
N PRO A 155 8.29 7.80 -19.56
CA PRO A 155 9.37 8.74 -19.36
C PRO A 155 9.30 9.33 -17.94
N PRO A 156 10.43 9.43 -17.22
CA PRO A 156 10.46 10.15 -15.95
C PRO A 156 10.06 11.61 -16.19
N LEU A 157 9.50 12.25 -15.16
CA LEU A 157 9.27 13.70 -15.20
C LEU A 157 10.59 14.39 -15.61
N PRO A 158 10.57 15.38 -16.52
CA PRO A 158 11.72 16.24 -16.65
C PRO A 158 11.98 16.84 -15.27
N VAL A 159 13.14 16.53 -14.72
CA VAL A 159 13.61 17.24 -13.52
C VAL A 159 13.73 18.69 -14.00
N GLY A 160 12.74 19.53 -13.63
CA GLY A 160 12.85 20.96 -13.85
C GLY A 160 14.15 21.44 -13.22
N PRO A 161 14.78 22.49 -13.74
CA PRO A 161 15.91 23.08 -13.05
C PRO A 161 15.44 23.37 -11.61
N GLY A 162 16.01 22.64 -10.66
CA GLY A 162 15.72 22.87 -9.24
C GLY A 162 15.96 24.36 -8.96
N PRO A 163 15.22 24.99 -8.01
CA PRO A 163 15.43 26.37 -7.66
C PRO A 163 16.91 26.54 -7.37
N ALA A 164 17.55 27.40 -8.16
CA ALA A 164 18.97 27.69 -8.03
C ALA A 164 19.20 28.18 -6.59
N GLY A 165 19.83 27.37 -5.76
CA GLY A 165 20.29 27.81 -4.46
C GLY A 165 19.74 27.08 -3.23
N ALA A 166 18.93 26.02 -3.34
CA ALA A 166 18.63 25.19 -2.18
C ALA A 166 19.76 24.18 -1.96
N SER A 167 20.66 24.48 -1.05
CA SER A 167 21.59 23.51 -0.49
C SER A 167 20.77 22.33 0.03
N ALA A 168 21.02 21.13 -0.49
CA ALA A 168 20.35 19.91 -0.07
C ALA A 168 20.67 19.66 1.41
N SER A 169 19.77 20.07 2.29
CA SER A 169 19.63 19.41 3.56
C SER A 169 18.96 18.06 3.29
N PRO A 170 19.43 16.96 3.87
CA PRO A 170 18.77 15.67 3.74
C PRO A 170 17.38 15.80 4.35
N SER A 171 16.36 15.91 3.49
CA SER A 171 14.98 15.79 3.92
C SER A 171 14.80 14.35 4.39
N SER A 172 14.69 14.18 5.70
CA SER A 172 14.15 12.98 6.29
C SER A 172 12.73 12.82 5.76
N SER A 173 12.56 12.02 4.71
CA SER A 173 11.24 11.53 4.31
C SER A 173 10.66 10.75 5.50
N PRO A 174 9.47 11.07 5.95
CA PRO A 174 8.77 10.19 6.86
C PRO A 174 8.42 8.93 6.08
N ALA A 175 9.19 7.87 6.27
CA ALA A 175 8.76 6.53 5.90
C ALA A 175 7.60 6.15 6.84
N GLY A 176 6.42 6.54 6.47
CA GLY A 176 5.19 6.04 7.07
C GLY A 176 4.97 4.60 6.58
N SER A 177 5.64 3.65 7.20
CA SER A 177 5.24 2.25 7.09
C SER A 177 4.15 2.02 8.11
N CYS A 178 2.94 2.03 7.64
CA CYS A 178 1.79 1.53 8.37
C CYS A 178 1.80 0.01 8.24
N CYS A 179 2.27 -0.69 9.24
CA CYS A 179 2.03 -2.11 9.43
C CYS A 179 1.32 -2.26 10.76
N ALA A 180 0.01 -2.44 10.70
CA ALA A 180 -0.72 -3.01 11.81
C ALA A 180 -0.26 -4.45 11.99
N ARG A 181 0.42 -4.75 13.07
CA ARG A 181 0.66 -6.09 13.60
C ARG A 181 0.44 -6.03 15.10
#